data_eb70fffe55c332cc504748f9d8a42c16
#
_entry.id   eb70fffe55c332cc504748f9d8a42c16
#
_cell.length_a   1.000
_cell.length_b   1.000
_cell.length_c   1.000
_cell.angle_alpha   90.00
_cell.angle_beta   90.00
_cell.angle_gamma   90.00
#
_symmetry.space_group_name_H-M   'P 1'
#
loop_
_entity.id
_entity.type
_entity.pdbx_description
1 polymer ?
#
loop_
_entity_poly.entity_id
_entity_poly.type
_entity_poly.pdbx_seq_one_letter_code
_entity_poly.pdbx_strand_id
1 'polypeptide(L)'
;MRAHGYKTRFIKYISAGCALTAASLIATSAIAQIKSEHSRLESSGCATRALSDAGAQCYTLYTEENHDHPNGTTIEVPVAVLPSDSQGQERSQKTPAFFFTGGPGASMLAAPELIRQYRKDVGARPLVVFDYRGMNHSQPALKCPDYANVSTYHDIIFSPAISGSLSTTERMRSIADAVQRCYQKLEAEGSDISQYNSYTIAQDVEAIREGLGYDSINVYGRSTGGGTALQYMRYYPEHVRSAVLVSPWYTNLRNRAPIDEFYTAKQKYTDILGLCVRQNEQCQHTVPAWFLAIERARRALDSKPYVKTLKAGTNDEETHYFDGVAFLHTLYITLPSMYEDLPRVVSEVQEGDYGSLDEFFRIDTFKPETEAPSYALGYFLANTCNDMGANRPTKADSRAMLEREPALLGFEQPWVCAWWGTDGAVPKENSQRFESDTPVLSIHGQMDPCCGIRWGQHLAESFENIQVVELQGHGHTPDSECGTTMMQGFLRDPNAPVDDSCKKNNPLEAWKL
;
A
#
# COMPACT_ATOMS: atom_id res chain seq x y z
N MET A 1 -21.92 71.02 -25.18
CA MET A 1 -22.17 72.11 -24.26
C MET A 1 -21.40 71.89 -23.00
N ARG A 2 -20.54 72.86 -22.70
CA ARG A 2 -19.85 73.19 -21.47
C ARG A 2 -18.87 72.18 -20.86
N ALA A 3 -17.61 72.47 -21.13
CA ALA A 3 -16.41 72.12 -20.34
C ALA A 3 -16.45 72.82 -18.98
N HIS A 4 -15.84 72.18 -17.99
CA HIS A 4 -15.21 72.86 -16.86
C HIS A 4 -13.93 72.15 -16.49
N GLY A 5 -12.82 72.81 -16.77
CA GLY A 5 -11.49 72.47 -16.30
C GLY A 5 -11.26 72.93 -14.88
N TYR A 6 -10.37 72.23 -14.19
CA TYR A 6 -9.69 72.77 -13.04
C TYR A 6 -8.18 72.49 -13.08
N LYS A 7 -7.50 73.54 -12.71
CA LYS A 7 -6.09 73.83 -12.87
C LYS A 7 -5.16 73.03 -11.99
N THR A 8 -4.02 72.72 -12.56
CA THR A 8 -2.71 72.39 -12.02
C THR A 8 -2.32 73.19 -10.73
N ARG A 9 -1.79 72.49 -9.75
CA ARG A 9 -0.80 73.03 -8.83
C ARG A 9 0.35 72.07 -8.65
N PHE A 10 1.52 72.44 -9.15
CA PHE A 10 2.82 71.87 -8.86
C PHE A 10 3.22 72.22 -7.43
N ILE A 11 3.58 71.19 -6.64
CA ILE A 11 4.40 71.36 -5.47
C ILE A 11 5.62 70.41 -5.60
N LYS A 12 6.79 71.03 -5.73
CA LYS A 12 8.09 70.39 -5.62
C LYS A 12 8.29 69.95 -4.18
N TYR A 13 8.59 68.69 -3.93
CA TYR A 13 9.31 68.29 -2.71
C TYR A 13 10.54 67.49 -3.08
N ILE A 14 11.56 67.85 -2.35
CA ILE A 14 12.97 67.50 -2.41
C ILE A 14 13.21 66.01 -2.14
N SER A 15 14.11 65.47 -2.92
CA SER A 15 14.72 64.16 -2.77
C SER A 15 15.41 63.97 -1.40
N ALA A 16 15.02 62.97 -0.66
CA ALA A 16 15.86 62.29 0.32
C ALA A 16 15.88 60.82 0.04
N GLY A 17 17.02 60.33 -0.46
CA GLY A 17 17.23 58.91 -0.74
C GLY A 17 17.20 58.10 0.57
N CYS A 18 16.36 57.10 0.57
CA CYS A 18 16.47 55.96 1.48
C CYS A 18 16.47 54.69 0.63
N ALA A 19 17.65 54.12 0.47
CA ALA A 19 17.82 52.80 -0.10
C ALA A 19 17.26 51.78 0.90
N LEU A 20 16.05 51.30 0.62
CA LEU A 20 15.49 50.11 1.25
C LEU A 20 15.98 48.90 0.47
N THR A 21 17.01 48.25 0.97
CA THR A 21 17.38 46.89 0.61
C THR A 21 16.25 45.98 1.05
N ALA A 22 15.46 45.48 0.09
CA ALA A 22 14.55 44.39 0.31
C ALA A 22 15.38 43.12 0.55
N ALA A 23 15.63 42.81 1.80
CA ALA A 23 16.08 41.46 2.17
C ALA A 23 14.85 40.55 2.08
N SER A 24 14.80 39.75 1.02
CA SER A 24 13.89 38.61 0.91
C SER A 24 14.30 37.63 2.00
N LEU A 25 13.58 37.60 3.10
CA LEU A 25 13.60 36.52 4.07
C LEU A 25 12.94 35.31 3.41
N ILE A 26 13.74 34.50 2.73
CA ILE A 26 13.38 33.11 2.48
C ILE A 26 13.41 32.46 3.85
N ALA A 27 12.24 32.26 4.42
CA ALA A 27 12.07 31.38 5.58
C ALA A 27 12.28 29.95 5.08
N THR A 28 13.53 29.52 4.98
CA THR A 28 13.88 28.12 5.00
C THR A 28 13.44 27.61 6.37
N SER A 29 12.33 26.88 6.39
CA SER A 29 11.98 26.04 7.52
C SER A 29 13.16 25.09 7.72
N ALA A 30 14.00 25.34 8.69
CA ALA A 30 15.00 24.39 9.13
C ALA A 30 14.20 23.23 9.75
N ILE A 31 13.90 22.22 8.94
CA ILE A 31 13.57 20.90 9.45
C ILE A 31 14.82 20.47 10.18
N ALA A 32 14.73 20.37 11.50
CA ALA A 32 15.83 19.92 12.33
C ALA A 32 16.22 18.54 11.84
N GLN A 33 17.41 18.39 11.28
CA GLN A 33 18.01 17.09 11.03
C GLN A 33 18.14 16.40 12.38
N ILE A 34 17.28 15.46 12.66
CA ILE A 34 17.36 14.61 13.84
C ILE A 34 18.50 13.62 13.56
N LYS A 35 19.71 13.96 13.97
CA LYS A 35 20.75 12.96 14.13
C LYS A 35 20.28 12.00 15.19
N SER A 36 20.06 10.76 14.82
CA SER A 36 19.71 9.66 15.71
C SER A 36 20.92 9.30 16.59
N GLU A 37 21.16 10.10 17.66
CA GLU A 37 22.21 9.79 18.65
C GLU A 37 21.94 8.46 19.40
N HIS A 38 20.75 7.88 19.23
CA HIS A 38 20.28 6.70 19.96
C HIS A 38 20.01 5.47 19.08
N SER A 39 20.30 5.55 17.78
CA SER A 39 20.15 4.40 16.88
C SER A 39 21.52 3.81 16.54
N ARG A 40 21.61 2.46 16.53
CA ARG A 40 22.80 1.73 16.10
C ARG A 40 22.43 0.56 15.20
N LEU A 41 23.16 0.39 14.12
CA LEU A 41 23.04 -0.74 13.21
C LEU A 41 24.17 -1.72 13.49
N GLU A 42 23.84 -2.93 13.88
CA GLU A 42 24.80 -3.98 14.22
C GLU A 42 24.69 -5.16 13.27
N SER A 43 25.82 -5.76 12.89
CA SER A 43 25.85 -7.01 12.13
C SER A 43 25.20 -8.14 12.94
N SER A 44 24.28 -8.88 12.34
CA SER A 44 23.52 -9.94 12.99
C SER A 44 23.36 -11.17 12.08
N GLY A 45 22.76 -12.24 12.62
CA GLY A 45 22.26 -13.34 11.81
C GLY A 45 21.08 -12.90 10.94
N CYS A 46 20.94 -13.53 9.77
CA CYS A 46 19.80 -13.25 8.91
C CYS A 46 18.48 -13.77 9.52
N ALA A 47 17.40 -13.02 9.34
CA ALA A 47 16.07 -13.37 9.83
C ALA A 47 15.57 -14.73 9.27
N THR A 48 16.00 -15.10 8.07
CA THR A 48 15.69 -16.40 7.46
C THR A 48 16.93 -17.02 6.81
N ARG A 49 16.94 -18.36 6.75
CA ARG A 49 18.00 -19.10 6.08
C ARG A 49 18.11 -18.74 4.59
N ALA A 50 16.97 -18.49 3.95
CA ALA A 50 16.94 -18.13 2.53
C ALA A 50 17.71 -16.84 2.21
N LEU A 51 17.74 -15.86 3.11
CA LEU A 51 18.55 -14.65 2.99
C LEU A 51 20.05 -14.99 3.07
N SER A 52 20.45 -15.84 4.01
CA SER A 52 21.85 -16.31 4.14
C SER A 52 22.29 -17.05 2.87
N ASP A 53 21.44 -17.95 2.37
CA ASP A 53 21.70 -18.73 1.16
C ASP A 53 21.79 -17.84 -0.10
N ALA A 54 21.10 -16.69 -0.09
CA ALA A 54 21.18 -15.66 -1.13
C ALA A 54 22.43 -14.75 -1.01
N GLY A 55 23.26 -14.96 -0.01
CA GLY A 55 24.48 -14.19 0.25
C GLY A 55 24.21 -12.80 0.81
N ALA A 56 23.09 -12.59 1.48
CA ALA A 56 22.78 -11.34 2.14
C ALA A 56 23.72 -11.05 3.32
N GLN A 57 24.07 -9.79 3.50
CA GLN A 57 24.67 -9.28 4.74
C GLN A 57 23.54 -8.77 5.63
N CYS A 58 23.43 -9.33 6.84
CA CYS A 58 22.30 -9.06 7.70
C CYS A 58 22.70 -8.23 8.92
N TYR A 59 21.80 -7.37 9.32
CA TYR A 59 21.96 -6.41 10.40
C TYR A 59 20.68 -6.31 11.22
N THR A 60 20.81 -5.79 12.43
CA THR A 60 19.69 -5.36 13.27
C THR A 60 19.89 -3.88 13.59
N LEU A 61 18.90 -3.07 13.28
CA LEU A 61 18.81 -1.70 13.77
C LEU A 61 18.20 -1.76 15.18
N TYR A 62 18.92 -1.27 16.15
CA TYR A 62 18.41 -0.96 17.49
C TYR A 62 18.12 0.53 17.54
N THR A 63 16.89 0.89 17.83
CA THR A 63 16.46 2.30 17.82
C THR A 63 15.38 2.54 18.89
N GLU A 64 15.17 3.78 19.25
CA GLU A 64 14.09 4.16 20.17
C GLU A 64 12.70 3.91 19.52
N GLU A 65 11.76 3.41 20.31
CA GLU A 65 10.38 3.27 19.86
C GLU A 65 9.80 4.65 19.49
N ASN A 66 10.07 5.67 20.30
CA ASN A 66 9.71 7.06 20.02
C ASN A 66 10.98 7.90 19.76
N HIS A 67 11.24 8.20 18.50
CA HIS A 67 12.40 9.01 18.10
C HIS A 67 12.37 10.45 18.61
N ASP A 68 11.17 11.04 18.67
CA ASP A 68 11.02 12.45 19.03
C ASP A 68 11.08 12.66 20.56
N HIS A 69 10.69 11.61 21.30
CA HIS A 69 10.68 11.61 22.77
C HIS A 69 11.20 10.28 23.30
N PRO A 70 12.52 10.05 23.27
CA PRO A 70 13.11 8.81 23.73
C PRO A 70 12.64 8.46 25.15
N ASN A 71 12.00 7.31 25.31
CA ASN A 71 11.43 6.85 26.57
C ASN A 71 12.21 5.67 27.19
N GLY A 72 13.33 5.30 26.56
CA GLY A 72 14.15 4.17 26.94
C GLY A 72 13.66 2.80 26.46
N THR A 73 12.55 2.77 25.67
CA THR A 73 12.10 1.55 24.99
C THR A 73 12.84 1.43 23.67
N THR A 74 13.71 0.44 23.57
CA THR A 74 14.44 0.11 22.35
C THR A 74 13.68 -0.94 21.58
N ILE A 75 13.55 -0.75 20.27
CA ILE A 75 12.99 -1.72 19.32
C ILE A 75 14.09 -2.28 18.42
N GLU A 76 13.81 -3.43 17.81
CA GLU A 76 14.73 -4.11 16.89
C GLU A 76 14.09 -4.22 15.51
N VAL A 77 14.80 -3.78 14.48
CA VAL A 77 14.37 -3.83 13.09
C VAL A 77 15.41 -4.63 12.28
N PRO A 78 15.05 -5.79 11.72
CA PRO A 78 15.98 -6.59 10.94
C PRO A 78 16.15 -6.02 9.53
N VAL A 79 17.39 -6.04 9.07
CA VAL A 79 17.81 -5.51 7.77
C VAL A 79 18.66 -6.54 7.04
N ALA A 80 18.43 -6.69 5.73
CA ALA A 80 19.27 -7.52 4.88
C ALA A 80 19.73 -6.73 3.64
N VAL A 81 21.01 -6.73 3.39
CA VAL A 81 21.63 -6.14 2.21
C VAL A 81 22.02 -7.25 1.25
N LEU A 82 21.33 -7.33 0.13
CA LEU A 82 21.68 -8.25 -0.94
C LEU A 82 22.65 -7.55 -1.89
N PRO A 83 23.87 -8.08 -2.05
CA PRO A 83 24.86 -7.47 -2.92
C PRO A 83 24.41 -7.53 -4.37
N SER A 84 24.91 -6.60 -5.20
CA SER A 84 24.64 -6.63 -6.63
C SER A 84 25.20 -7.91 -7.28
N ASP A 85 24.55 -8.39 -8.35
CA ASP A 85 25.03 -9.56 -9.12
C ASP A 85 26.21 -9.23 -10.03
N SER A 86 26.56 -7.95 -10.19
CA SER A 86 27.68 -7.53 -11.05
C SER A 86 29.02 -7.93 -10.43
N GLN A 87 29.86 -8.58 -11.23
CA GLN A 87 31.25 -8.86 -10.86
C GLN A 87 32.11 -7.65 -11.20
N GLY A 88 32.97 -7.20 -10.26
CA GLY A 88 33.97 -6.19 -10.49
C GLY A 88 33.89 -4.93 -9.62
N GLN A 89 34.80 -3.97 -9.85
CA GLN A 89 34.93 -2.71 -9.09
C GLN A 89 33.72 -1.77 -9.18
N GLU A 90 32.80 -1.95 -10.14
CA GLU A 90 31.57 -1.18 -10.24
C GLU A 90 30.56 -1.51 -9.13
N ARG A 91 30.81 -2.55 -8.36
CA ARG A 91 29.91 -3.09 -7.33
C ARG A 91 29.72 -2.16 -6.13
N SER A 92 30.75 -1.44 -5.75
CA SER A 92 30.77 -0.64 -4.50
C SER A 92 30.36 0.83 -4.67
N GLN A 93 30.14 1.28 -5.92
CA GLN A 93 29.91 2.71 -6.23
C GLN A 93 28.48 3.04 -6.63
N LYS A 94 27.57 2.05 -6.75
CA LYS A 94 26.19 2.34 -7.18
C LYS A 94 25.31 2.61 -5.97
N THR A 95 24.60 3.72 -6.01
CA THR A 95 23.55 4.06 -5.03
C THR A 95 22.59 2.88 -4.86
N PRO A 96 22.41 2.35 -3.64
CA PRO A 96 21.55 1.19 -3.38
C PRO A 96 20.09 1.49 -3.66
N ALA A 97 19.29 0.44 -3.82
CA ALA A 97 17.84 0.55 -3.78
C ALA A 97 17.35 0.07 -2.41
N PHE A 98 16.56 0.88 -1.72
CA PHE A 98 15.89 0.54 -0.48
C PHE A 98 14.45 0.15 -0.79
N PHE A 99 14.06 -1.05 -0.41
CA PHE A 99 12.76 -1.61 -0.74
C PHE A 99 11.74 -1.34 0.36
N PHE A 100 10.69 -0.61 0.00
CA PHE A 100 9.54 -0.34 0.86
C PHE A 100 8.44 -1.35 0.52
N THR A 101 8.22 -2.29 1.45
CA THR A 101 7.26 -3.38 1.27
C THR A 101 5.82 -2.90 1.39
N GLY A 102 4.94 -3.55 0.64
CA GLY A 102 3.50 -3.35 0.72
C GLY A 102 2.80 -4.27 1.72
N GLY A 103 1.52 -4.38 1.59
CA GLY A 103 0.66 -5.24 2.37
C GLY A 103 -0.54 -4.49 2.94
N PRO A 104 -0.40 -3.60 3.95
CA PRO A 104 0.70 -3.42 4.90
C PRO A 104 0.89 -4.62 5.83
N GLY A 105 2.11 -4.85 6.28
CA GLY A 105 2.43 -5.93 7.23
C GLY A 105 3.02 -7.20 6.61
N ALA A 106 3.16 -7.27 5.27
CA ALA A 106 3.78 -8.40 4.60
C ALA A 106 5.31 -8.35 4.77
N SER A 107 5.89 -9.35 5.47
CA SER A 107 7.33 -9.44 5.66
C SER A 107 8.05 -9.81 4.37
N MET A 108 8.91 -8.91 3.89
CA MET A 108 9.78 -9.19 2.75
C MET A 108 10.87 -10.21 3.09
N LEU A 109 11.34 -10.20 4.34
CA LEU A 109 12.38 -11.12 4.80
C LEU A 109 11.91 -12.58 4.82
N ALA A 110 10.59 -12.81 4.84
CA ALA A 110 9.96 -14.13 4.74
C ALA A 110 9.65 -14.56 3.28
N ALA A 111 9.92 -13.73 2.27
CA ALA A 111 9.50 -13.94 0.88
C ALA A 111 10.71 -14.02 -0.11
N PRO A 112 11.52 -15.08 -0.06
CA PRO A 112 12.76 -15.18 -0.82
C PRO A 112 12.55 -15.18 -2.35
N GLU A 113 11.41 -15.65 -2.84
CA GLU A 113 11.06 -15.59 -4.26
C GLU A 113 10.91 -14.15 -4.75
N LEU A 114 10.18 -13.33 -3.99
CA LEU A 114 9.97 -11.92 -4.30
C LEU A 114 11.30 -11.15 -4.21
N ILE A 115 12.14 -11.46 -3.23
CA ILE A 115 13.47 -10.86 -3.12
C ILE A 115 14.29 -11.12 -4.38
N ARG A 116 14.26 -12.35 -4.92
CA ARG A 116 14.96 -12.67 -6.17
C ARG A 116 14.44 -11.85 -7.35
N GLN A 117 13.13 -11.65 -7.44
CA GLN A 117 12.52 -10.83 -8.49
C GLN A 117 12.95 -9.36 -8.34
N TYR A 118 12.80 -8.78 -7.15
CA TYR A 118 13.10 -7.35 -6.93
C TYR A 118 14.60 -7.03 -7.05
N ARG A 119 15.45 -8.02 -6.80
CA ARG A 119 16.88 -7.90 -7.09
C ARG A 119 17.16 -7.74 -8.59
N LYS A 120 16.39 -8.42 -9.46
CA LYS A 120 16.47 -8.20 -10.91
C LYS A 120 16.03 -6.79 -11.28
N ASP A 121 14.93 -6.30 -10.67
CA ASP A 121 14.38 -4.99 -10.98
C ASP A 121 15.38 -3.85 -10.75
N VAL A 122 16.20 -3.96 -9.71
CA VAL A 122 17.22 -2.94 -9.39
C VAL A 122 18.54 -3.11 -10.14
N GLY A 123 18.70 -4.21 -10.87
CA GLY A 123 19.87 -4.51 -11.71
C GLY A 123 21.16 -4.63 -10.90
N ALA A 124 22.21 -3.93 -11.34
CA ALA A 124 23.53 -4.01 -10.73
C ALA A 124 23.70 -3.16 -9.44
N ARG A 125 22.62 -2.93 -8.67
CA ARG A 125 22.65 -2.19 -7.41
C ARG A 125 22.50 -3.13 -6.22
N PRO A 126 23.05 -2.79 -5.05
CA PRO A 126 22.63 -3.46 -3.82
C PRO A 126 21.15 -3.22 -3.58
N LEU A 127 20.43 -4.26 -3.12
CA LEU A 127 19.07 -4.17 -2.67
C LEU A 127 19.06 -4.29 -1.15
N VAL A 128 18.55 -3.27 -0.47
CA VAL A 128 18.33 -3.26 0.97
C VAL A 128 16.89 -3.57 1.25
N VAL A 129 16.62 -4.64 1.97
CA VAL A 129 15.29 -5.07 2.42
C VAL A 129 15.25 -5.10 3.94
N PHE A 130 14.11 -4.75 4.50
CA PHE A 130 13.91 -4.70 5.95
C PHE A 130 12.44 -4.91 6.28
N ASP A 131 12.16 -5.46 7.44
CA ASP A 131 10.82 -5.39 8.01
C ASP A 131 10.65 -4.01 8.68
N TYR A 132 9.45 -3.45 8.65
CA TYR A 132 9.18 -2.25 9.43
C TYR A 132 9.06 -2.60 10.92
N ARG A 133 9.18 -1.57 11.78
CA ARG A 133 8.85 -1.71 13.20
C ARG A 133 7.47 -2.36 13.38
N GLY A 134 7.34 -3.29 14.30
CA GLY A 134 6.09 -4.00 14.55
C GLY A 134 5.78 -5.16 13.61
N MET A 135 6.55 -5.36 12.53
CA MET A 135 6.39 -6.52 11.64
C MET A 135 6.99 -7.81 12.23
N ASN A 136 6.74 -8.94 11.58
CA ASN A 136 6.99 -10.27 12.14
C ASN A 136 8.41 -10.56 12.67
N HIS A 137 9.45 -10.03 12.02
CA HIS A 137 10.84 -10.25 12.45
C HIS A 137 11.38 -9.08 13.27
N SER A 138 10.62 -8.00 13.43
CA SER A 138 10.94 -6.89 14.33
C SER A 138 10.56 -7.23 15.77
N GLN A 139 11.18 -6.56 16.75
CA GLN A 139 10.84 -6.68 18.15
C GLN A 139 10.48 -5.29 18.72
N PRO A 140 9.28 -5.14 19.29
CA PRO A 140 8.20 -6.14 19.36
C PRO A 140 7.54 -6.36 18.01
N ALA A 141 6.99 -7.57 17.78
CA ALA A 141 6.09 -7.86 16.66
C ALA A 141 4.64 -7.65 17.10
N LEU A 142 3.91 -6.78 16.42
CA LEU A 142 2.52 -6.46 16.76
C LEU A 142 1.57 -7.52 16.19
N LYS A 143 1.20 -8.49 17.02
CA LYS A 143 0.33 -9.62 16.62
C LYS A 143 -1.03 -9.53 17.28
N CYS A 144 -2.08 -9.72 16.47
CA CYS A 144 -3.47 -9.67 16.90
C CYS A 144 -4.23 -10.92 16.47
N PRO A 145 -4.03 -12.07 17.14
CA PRO A 145 -4.68 -13.33 16.76
C PRO A 145 -6.21 -13.26 16.84
N ASP A 146 -6.78 -12.51 17.80
CA ASP A 146 -8.23 -12.34 17.89
C ASP A 146 -8.81 -11.57 16.70
N TYR A 147 -8.04 -10.63 16.16
CA TYR A 147 -8.42 -9.91 14.96
C TYR A 147 -8.26 -10.78 13.72
N ALA A 148 -7.23 -11.62 13.67
CA ALA A 148 -7.05 -12.59 12.60
C ALA A 148 -8.28 -13.47 12.40
N ASN A 149 -8.93 -13.88 13.50
CA ASN A 149 -10.12 -14.73 13.46
C ASN A 149 -11.39 -14.04 12.95
N VAL A 150 -11.38 -12.73 12.78
CA VAL A 150 -12.56 -11.95 12.34
C VAL A 150 -12.24 -10.98 11.20
N SER A 151 -10.97 -10.85 10.81
CA SER A 151 -10.55 -9.89 9.81
C SER A 151 -10.82 -10.36 8.38
N THR A 152 -11.00 -9.41 7.47
CA THR A 152 -11.31 -9.68 6.06
C THR A 152 -10.12 -10.16 5.26
N TYR A 153 -8.91 -9.92 5.72
CA TYR A 153 -7.76 -10.16 4.87
C TYR A 153 -7.56 -11.62 4.52
N HIS A 154 -8.01 -12.54 5.41
CA HIS A 154 -7.96 -13.97 5.13
C HIS A 154 -9.15 -14.76 5.67
N ASP A 155 -9.86 -14.29 6.71
CA ASP A 155 -10.81 -15.09 7.48
C ASP A 155 -12.26 -14.61 7.47
N ILE A 156 -12.56 -13.36 7.16
CA ILE A 156 -13.96 -12.90 7.04
C ILE A 156 -14.69 -13.67 5.94
N ILE A 157 -13.97 -14.00 4.87
CA ILE A 157 -14.56 -14.74 3.76
C ILE A 157 -15.01 -16.12 4.22
N PHE A 158 -14.31 -16.70 5.21
CA PHE A 158 -14.49 -18.09 5.62
C PHE A 158 -14.73 -18.27 7.13
N SER A 159 -14.83 -17.20 7.92
CA SER A 159 -15.11 -17.34 9.35
C SER A 159 -16.57 -17.67 9.59
N PRO A 160 -16.90 -18.76 10.30
CA PRO A 160 -18.28 -19.08 10.68
C PRO A 160 -18.94 -17.98 11.52
N ALA A 161 -18.15 -17.21 12.26
CA ALA A 161 -18.63 -16.14 13.12
C ALA A 161 -19.12 -14.90 12.35
N ILE A 162 -18.67 -14.72 11.09
CA ILE A 162 -18.94 -13.51 10.31
C ILE A 162 -19.81 -13.80 9.09
N SER A 163 -19.70 -15.01 8.53
CA SER A 163 -20.47 -15.44 7.37
C SER A 163 -21.82 -16.05 7.76
N GLY A 164 -22.77 -16.01 6.86
CA GLY A 164 -24.03 -16.72 6.91
C GLY A 164 -25.19 -15.92 7.50
N SER A 165 -25.51 -16.09 8.76
CA SER A 165 -26.73 -15.53 9.34
C SER A 165 -26.58 -14.15 9.97
N LEU A 166 -25.34 -13.63 10.09
CA LEU A 166 -25.10 -12.35 10.75
C LEU A 166 -25.45 -11.16 9.85
N SER A 167 -26.16 -10.20 10.42
CA SER A 167 -26.41 -8.91 9.77
C SER A 167 -25.11 -8.08 9.63
N THR A 168 -25.12 -7.12 8.71
CA THR A 168 -24.02 -6.15 8.56
C THR A 168 -23.61 -5.51 9.89
N THR A 169 -24.61 -5.17 10.74
CA THR A 169 -24.37 -4.58 12.07
C THR A 169 -23.66 -5.54 13.02
N GLU A 170 -24.01 -6.82 13.02
CA GLU A 170 -23.38 -7.83 13.88
C GLU A 170 -21.94 -8.11 13.42
N ARG A 171 -21.72 -8.23 12.10
CA ARG A 171 -20.38 -8.37 11.53
C ARG A 171 -19.50 -7.17 11.88
N MET A 172 -19.98 -5.93 11.64
CA MET A 172 -19.28 -4.70 12.02
C MET A 172 -18.91 -4.70 13.50
N ARG A 173 -19.83 -5.10 14.38
CA ARG A 173 -19.59 -5.14 15.82
C ARG A 173 -18.49 -6.16 16.17
N SER A 174 -18.55 -7.36 15.61
CA SER A 174 -17.54 -8.40 15.83
C SER A 174 -16.14 -7.93 15.47
N ILE A 175 -15.99 -7.31 14.28
CA ILE A 175 -14.72 -6.76 13.82
C ILE A 175 -14.27 -5.60 14.71
N ALA A 176 -15.16 -4.66 15.02
CA ALA A 176 -14.88 -3.51 15.87
C ALA A 176 -14.40 -3.91 17.27
N ASP A 177 -15.04 -4.92 17.87
CA ASP A 177 -14.64 -5.45 19.18
C ASP A 177 -13.27 -6.13 19.12
N ALA A 178 -12.97 -6.84 18.03
CA ALA A 178 -11.66 -7.46 17.83
C ALA A 178 -10.55 -6.41 17.65
N VAL A 179 -10.82 -5.33 16.90
CA VAL A 179 -9.90 -4.19 16.76
C VAL A 179 -9.59 -3.55 18.12
N GLN A 180 -10.61 -3.35 18.95
CA GLN A 180 -10.41 -2.79 20.30
C GLN A 180 -9.60 -3.73 21.20
N ARG A 181 -9.88 -5.04 21.17
CA ARG A 181 -9.11 -6.02 21.94
C ARG A 181 -7.65 -6.08 21.48
N CYS A 182 -7.44 -6.01 20.16
CA CYS A 182 -6.09 -5.93 19.59
C CYS A 182 -5.33 -4.74 20.16
N TYR A 183 -5.89 -3.53 20.08
CA TYR A 183 -5.27 -2.33 20.63
C TYR A 183 -4.93 -2.49 22.12
N GLN A 184 -5.93 -2.90 22.95
CA GLN A 184 -5.76 -3.07 24.38
C GLN A 184 -4.69 -4.11 24.75
N LYS A 185 -4.59 -5.19 23.97
CA LYS A 185 -3.54 -6.20 24.14
C LYS A 185 -2.15 -5.60 23.90
N LEU A 186 -1.97 -4.93 22.77
CA LEU A 186 -0.67 -4.36 22.41
C LEU A 186 -0.22 -3.25 23.39
N GLU A 187 -1.16 -2.42 23.86
CA GLU A 187 -0.91 -1.43 24.90
C GLU A 187 -0.53 -2.08 26.24
N ALA A 188 -1.21 -3.16 26.63
CA ALA A 188 -0.90 -3.90 27.84
C ALA A 188 0.46 -4.64 27.77
N GLU A 189 0.94 -4.96 26.58
CA GLU A 189 2.27 -5.50 26.32
C GLU A 189 3.37 -4.42 26.39
N GLY A 190 3.01 -3.15 26.54
CA GLY A 190 3.91 -2.03 26.78
C GLY A 190 4.37 -1.30 25.54
N SER A 191 3.78 -1.57 24.36
CA SER A 191 4.12 -0.85 23.13
C SER A 191 3.45 0.52 23.08
N ASP A 192 4.18 1.56 22.68
CA ASP A 192 3.60 2.85 22.29
C ASP A 192 3.05 2.75 20.85
N ILE A 193 1.79 2.29 20.77
CA ILE A 193 1.14 1.99 19.48
C ILE A 193 1.11 3.20 18.56
N SER A 194 1.14 4.42 19.07
CA SER A 194 1.14 5.64 18.29
C SER A 194 2.38 5.79 17.39
N GLN A 195 3.46 5.09 17.72
CA GLN A 195 4.75 5.17 17.04
C GLN A 195 4.88 4.20 15.85
N TYR A 196 3.86 3.38 15.57
CA TYR A 196 3.88 2.43 14.44
C TYR A 196 3.13 3.05 13.25
N ASN A 197 3.82 3.94 12.52
CA ASN A 197 3.29 4.73 11.41
C ASN A 197 4.39 5.04 10.38
N SER A 198 4.03 5.58 9.22
CA SER A 198 5.00 5.82 8.14
C SER A 198 6.00 6.95 8.42
N TYR A 199 5.70 7.88 9.34
CA TYR A 199 6.64 8.91 9.77
C TYR A 199 7.80 8.32 10.57
N THR A 200 7.50 7.51 11.58
CA THR A 200 8.54 6.86 12.40
C THR A 200 9.31 5.80 11.61
N ILE A 201 8.66 5.11 10.65
CA ILE A 201 9.35 4.21 9.72
C ILE A 201 10.34 5.00 8.85
N ALA A 202 10.00 6.21 8.40
CA ALA A 202 10.94 7.02 7.64
C ALA A 202 12.20 7.38 8.46
N GLN A 203 12.05 7.61 9.76
CA GLN A 203 13.19 7.82 10.68
C GLN A 203 14.05 6.55 10.85
N ASP A 204 13.41 5.36 10.95
CA ASP A 204 14.14 4.08 10.97
C ASP A 204 14.95 3.86 9.69
N VAL A 205 14.34 4.13 8.54
CA VAL A 205 15.00 3.98 7.24
C VAL A 205 16.20 4.91 7.11
N GLU A 206 16.08 6.13 7.63
CA GLU A 206 17.21 7.07 7.68
C GLU A 206 18.33 6.54 8.55
N ALA A 207 18.03 6.01 9.73
CA ALA A 207 19.02 5.39 10.60
C ALA A 207 19.69 4.16 9.94
N ILE A 208 18.95 3.36 9.17
CA ILE A 208 19.52 2.25 8.38
C ILE A 208 20.48 2.80 7.30
N ARG A 209 20.08 3.84 6.56
CA ARG A 209 20.92 4.46 5.54
C ARG A 209 22.24 4.96 6.13
N GLU A 210 22.16 5.71 7.23
CA GLU A 210 23.35 6.23 7.95
C GLU A 210 24.22 5.10 8.49
N GLY A 211 23.62 4.09 9.14
CA GLY A 211 24.34 2.95 9.69
C GLY A 211 25.05 2.10 8.63
N LEU A 212 24.51 2.03 7.42
CA LEU A 212 25.13 1.37 6.26
C LEU A 212 26.16 2.26 5.53
N GLY A 213 26.24 3.57 5.87
CA GLY A 213 27.20 4.52 5.30
C GLY A 213 26.87 4.97 3.88
N TYR A 214 25.59 4.98 3.49
CA TYR A 214 25.18 5.47 2.17
C TYR A 214 24.87 6.96 2.19
N ASP A 215 25.44 7.75 1.27
CA ASP A 215 25.14 9.18 1.14
C ASP A 215 23.71 9.42 0.64
N SER A 216 23.24 8.59 -0.30
CA SER A 216 21.91 8.65 -0.87
C SER A 216 21.41 7.28 -1.28
N ILE A 217 20.09 7.16 -1.47
CA ILE A 217 19.43 5.92 -1.88
C ILE A 217 18.53 6.11 -3.10
N ASN A 218 18.25 5.02 -3.81
CA ASN A 218 17.09 4.95 -4.69
C ASN A 218 15.95 4.31 -3.88
N VAL A 219 14.82 4.97 -3.86
CA VAL A 219 13.61 4.45 -3.21
C VAL A 219 12.91 3.48 -4.16
N TYR A 220 12.51 2.31 -3.66
CA TYR A 220 11.72 1.34 -4.41
C TYR A 220 10.50 0.93 -3.58
N GLY A 221 9.35 1.53 -3.86
CA GLY A 221 8.10 1.30 -3.14
C GLY A 221 7.08 0.54 -3.96
N ARG A 222 6.41 -0.46 -3.34
CA ARG A 222 5.34 -1.23 -3.98
C ARG A 222 4.08 -1.19 -3.13
N SER A 223 2.90 -0.99 -3.76
CA SER A 223 1.61 -0.96 -3.07
C SER A 223 1.62 0.05 -1.90
N THR A 224 1.20 -0.34 -0.70
CA THR A 224 1.24 0.51 0.51
C THR A 224 2.66 0.96 0.88
N GLY A 225 3.69 0.20 0.49
CA GLY A 225 5.09 0.64 0.63
C GLY A 225 5.39 1.91 -0.17
N GLY A 226 4.64 2.20 -1.23
CA GLY A 226 4.70 3.47 -1.94
C GLY A 226 4.32 4.66 -1.06
N GLY A 227 3.31 4.50 -0.19
CA GLY A 227 2.92 5.52 0.78
C GLY A 227 4.01 5.80 1.82
N THR A 228 4.59 4.74 2.39
CA THR A 228 5.73 4.85 3.32
C THR A 228 6.95 5.49 2.64
N ALA A 229 7.24 5.09 1.39
CA ALA A 229 8.31 5.66 0.58
C ALA A 229 8.12 7.18 0.35
N LEU A 230 6.89 7.61 0.09
CA LEU A 230 6.56 9.03 -0.07
C LEU A 230 6.82 9.84 1.22
N GLN A 231 6.61 9.24 2.41
CA GLN A 231 6.98 9.91 3.66
C GLN A 231 8.50 10.02 3.82
N TYR A 232 9.26 8.97 3.49
CA TYR A 232 10.72 9.07 3.48
C TYR A 232 11.20 10.18 2.53
N MET A 233 10.65 10.27 1.32
CA MET A 233 10.96 11.33 0.35
C MET A 233 10.58 12.73 0.85
N ARG A 234 9.54 12.85 1.68
CA ARG A 234 9.12 14.12 2.29
C ARG A 234 10.12 14.62 3.33
N TYR A 235 10.58 13.72 4.22
CA TYR A 235 11.38 14.10 5.39
C TYR A 235 12.88 14.10 5.12
N TYR A 236 13.34 13.34 4.11
CA TYR A 236 14.74 13.18 3.74
C TYR A 236 14.99 13.33 2.23
N PRO A 237 14.46 14.39 1.59
CA PRO A 237 14.56 14.55 0.14
C PRO A 237 15.99 14.62 -0.35
N GLU A 238 16.92 15.19 0.43
CA GLU A 238 18.33 15.33 0.11
C GLU A 238 19.07 13.99 0.01
N HIS A 239 18.53 12.94 0.62
CA HIS A 239 19.09 11.60 0.58
C HIS A 239 18.42 10.69 -0.47
N VAL A 240 17.50 11.22 -1.27
CA VAL A 240 16.82 10.46 -2.33
C VAL A 240 17.36 10.86 -3.70
N ARG A 241 18.06 9.92 -4.35
CA ARG A 241 18.52 10.11 -5.74
C ARG A 241 17.40 9.98 -6.75
N SER A 242 16.52 9.00 -6.58
CA SER A 242 15.36 8.73 -7.44
C SER A 242 14.38 7.79 -6.76
N ALA A 243 13.16 7.70 -7.27
CA ALA A 243 12.14 6.78 -6.74
C ALA A 243 11.47 5.97 -7.85
N VAL A 244 11.32 4.65 -7.61
CA VAL A 244 10.46 3.76 -8.40
C VAL A 244 9.27 3.39 -7.52
N LEU A 245 8.06 3.68 -8.00
CA LEU A 245 6.81 3.40 -7.30
C LEU A 245 5.95 2.50 -8.17
N VAL A 246 5.70 1.26 -7.71
CA VAL A 246 4.92 0.27 -8.46
C VAL A 246 3.57 0.10 -7.80
N SER A 247 2.50 0.49 -8.51
CA SER A 247 1.13 0.52 -7.98
C SER A 247 1.06 1.15 -6.57
N PRO A 248 1.62 2.36 -6.36
CA PRO A 248 1.70 2.95 -5.02
C PRO A 248 0.30 3.23 -4.47
N TRP A 249 0.07 2.77 -3.22
CA TRP A 249 -1.11 3.09 -2.44
C TRP A 249 -0.73 4.00 -1.28
N TYR A 250 -1.50 5.07 -1.06
CA TYR A 250 -1.21 6.06 -0.02
C TYR A 250 -2.48 6.72 0.51
N THR A 251 -2.65 6.72 1.83
CA THR A 251 -3.76 7.39 2.53
C THR A 251 -3.50 8.86 2.76
N ASN A 252 -2.25 9.20 2.93
CA ASN A 252 -1.80 10.47 3.47
C ASN A 252 -1.79 11.63 2.46
N LEU A 253 -1.91 11.35 1.15
CA LEU A 253 -2.05 12.39 0.13
C LEU A 253 -3.50 12.57 -0.37
N ARG A 254 -4.42 11.68 0.04
CA ARG A 254 -5.85 11.72 -0.32
C ARG A 254 -6.70 11.33 0.87
N ASN A 255 -7.40 12.30 1.44
CA ASN A 255 -8.27 12.10 2.62
C ASN A 255 -9.40 11.05 2.41
N ARG A 256 -9.61 10.53 1.21
CA ARG A 256 -10.68 9.59 0.85
C ARG A 256 -10.17 8.34 0.15
N ALA A 257 -8.85 8.13 0.09
CA ALA A 257 -8.25 7.06 -0.70
C ALA A 257 -8.90 5.67 -0.52
N PRO A 258 -9.17 5.17 0.70
CA PRO A 258 -9.76 3.84 0.86
C PRO A 258 -11.21 3.71 0.36
N ILE A 259 -12.01 4.79 0.45
CA ILE A 259 -13.38 4.80 -0.11
C ILE A 259 -13.31 4.90 -1.63
N ASP A 260 -12.42 5.75 -2.15
CA ASP A 260 -12.19 5.88 -3.58
C ASP A 260 -11.68 4.56 -4.18
N GLU A 261 -10.88 3.81 -3.42
CA GLU A 261 -10.39 2.48 -3.78
C GLU A 261 -11.54 1.49 -4.02
N PHE A 262 -12.49 1.38 -3.08
CA PHE A 262 -13.65 0.52 -3.23
C PHE A 262 -14.45 0.84 -4.52
N TYR A 263 -14.75 2.11 -4.75
CA TYR A 263 -15.50 2.49 -5.96
C TYR A 263 -14.66 2.31 -7.23
N THR A 264 -13.35 2.50 -7.14
CA THR A 264 -12.43 2.26 -8.26
C THR A 264 -12.37 0.77 -8.58
N ALA A 265 -12.32 -0.10 -7.58
CA ALA A 265 -12.36 -1.55 -7.75
C ALA A 265 -13.67 -2.00 -8.42
N LYS A 266 -14.83 -1.54 -7.91
CA LYS A 266 -16.14 -1.84 -8.54
C LYS A 266 -16.18 -1.40 -10.00
N GLN A 267 -15.68 -0.21 -10.31
CA GLN A 267 -15.61 0.29 -11.68
C GLN A 267 -14.66 -0.56 -12.52
N LYS A 268 -13.51 -0.95 -11.99
CA LYS A 268 -12.52 -1.77 -12.70
C LYS A 268 -13.10 -3.14 -13.07
N TYR A 269 -13.84 -3.81 -12.18
CA TYR A 269 -14.50 -5.08 -12.51
C TYR A 269 -15.47 -4.91 -13.68
N THR A 270 -16.24 -3.83 -13.66
CA THR A 270 -17.16 -3.50 -14.74
C THR A 270 -16.42 -3.20 -16.06
N ASP A 271 -15.32 -2.45 -16.00
CA ASP A 271 -14.49 -2.12 -17.16
C ASP A 271 -13.88 -3.37 -17.80
N ILE A 272 -13.45 -4.35 -16.98
CA ILE A 272 -12.91 -5.64 -17.43
C ILE A 272 -13.97 -6.45 -18.17
N LEU A 273 -15.18 -6.58 -17.61
CA LEU A 273 -16.29 -7.23 -18.31
C LEU A 273 -16.65 -6.52 -19.62
N GLY A 274 -16.67 -5.18 -19.61
CA GLY A 274 -16.88 -4.38 -20.82
C GLY A 274 -15.77 -4.56 -21.86
N LEU A 275 -14.54 -4.77 -21.42
CA LEU A 275 -13.42 -5.09 -22.31
C LEU A 275 -13.61 -6.45 -22.96
N CYS A 276 -13.97 -7.48 -22.19
CA CYS A 276 -14.31 -8.80 -22.72
C CYS A 276 -15.38 -8.70 -23.81
N VAL A 277 -16.49 -8.06 -23.53
CA VAL A 277 -17.62 -7.88 -24.47
C VAL A 277 -17.20 -7.15 -25.77
N ARG A 278 -16.28 -6.20 -25.70
CA ARG A 278 -15.76 -5.50 -26.89
C ARG A 278 -14.79 -6.35 -27.71
N GLN A 279 -14.09 -7.29 -27.09
CA GLN A 279 -13.03 -8.08 -27.73
C GLN A 279 -13.51 -9.46 -28.21
N ASN A 280 -14.57 -9.99 -27.61
CA ASN A 280 -15.01 -11.36 -27.83
C ASN A 280 -16.53 -11.44 -27.91
N GLU A 281 -17.04 -11.93 -29.07
CA GLU A 281 -18.48 -12.11 -29.31
C GLU A 281 -19.13 -13.06 -28.31
N GLN A 282 -18.42 -14.10 -27.88
CA GLN A 282 -18.93 -15.06 -26.89
C GLN A 282 -19.18 -14.38 -25.54
N CYS A 283 -18.35 -13.40 -25.12
CA CYS A 283 -18.60 -12.60 -23.92
C CYS A 283 -19.95 -11.86 -23.96
N GLN A 284 -20.40 -11.44 -25.15
CA GLN A 284 -21.71 -10.78 -25.29
C GLN A 284 -22.86 -11.74 -24.93
N HIS A 285 -22.68 -13.04 -25.17
CA HIS A 285 -23.65 -14.06 -24.78
C HIS A 285 -23.51 -14.47 -23.31
N THR A 286 -22.29 -14.57 -22.81
CA THR A 286 -21.99 -14.96 -21.42
C THR A 286 -22.43 -13.88 -20.42
N VAL A 287 -22.14 -12.62 -20.70
CA VAL A 287 -22.47 -11.47 -19.82
C VAL A 287 -23.18 -10.35 -20.57
N PRO A 288 -24.42 -10.58 -21.08
CA PRO A 288 -25.11 -9.65 -21.96
C PRO A 288 -25.39 -8.30 -21.30
N ALA A 289 -25.54 -8.26 -19.98
CA ALA A 289 -25.74 -7.05 -19.21
C ALA A 289 -24.51 -6.77 -18.32
N TRP A 290 -23.32 -6.80 -18.91
CA TRP A 290 -22.03 -6.75 -18.25
C TRP A 290 -21.90 -5.62 -17.20
N PHE A 291 -22.50 -4.47 -17.43
CA PHE A 291 -22.50 -3.31 -16.52
C PHE A 291 -23.29 -3.53 -15.23
N LEU A 292 -24.16 -4.56 -15.17
CA LEU A 292 -24.90 -4.99 -13.98
C LEU A 292 -24.42 -6.33 -13.43
N ALA A 293 -23.51 -7.01 -14.12
CA ALA A 293 -23.21 -8.41 -13.85
C ALA A 293 -22.63 -8.62 -12.44
N ILE A 294 -21.69 -7.80 -12.03
CA ILE A 294 -21.10 -7.85 -10.67
C ILE A 294 -22.17 -7.66 -9.59
N GLU A 295 -23.04 -6.67 -9.76
CA GLU A 295 -24.09 -6.39 -8.78
C GLU A 295 -25.14 -7.49 -8.72
N ARG A 296 -25.45 -8.13 -9.86
CA ARG A 296 -26.37 -9.27 -9.90
C ARG A 296 -25.78 -10.50 -9.21
N ALA A 297 -24.50 -10.82 -9.48
CA ALA A 297 -23.80 -11.91 -8.83
C ALA A 297 -23.73 -11.69 -7.30
N ARG A 298 -23.38 -10.48 -6.86
CA ARG A 298 -23.39 -10.11 -5.45
C ARG A 298 -24.77 -10.36 -4.81
N ARG A 299 -25.86 -9.87 -5.44
CA ARG A 299 -27.23 -10.06 -4.92
C ARG A 299 -27.68 -11.51 -4.94
N ALA A 300 -27.26 -12.30 -5.92
CA ALA A 300 -27.55 -13.72 -5.94
C ALA A 300 -26.96 -14.41 -4.69
N LEU A 301 -25.69 -14.13 -4.38
CA LEU A 301 -25.03 -14.63 -3.18
C LEU A 301 -25.60 -14.07 -1.86
N ASP A 302 -26.04 -12.81 -1.81
CA ASP A 302 -26.71 -12.26 -0.63
C ASP A 302 -28.07 -12.96 -0.38
N SER A 303 -28.78 -13.32 -1.44
CA SER A 303 -30.08 -14.00 -1.33
C SER A 303 -29.96 -15.49 -1.00
N LYS A 304 -28.90 -16.13 -1.47
CA LYS A 304 -28.58 -17.54 -1.27
C LYS A 304 -27.05 -17.71 -1.22
N PRO A 305 -26.45 -17.56 -0.03
CA PRO A 305 -25.02 -17.73 0.15
C PRO A 305 -24.55 -19.13 -0.30
N TYR A 306 -23.35 -19.19 -0.88
CA TYR A 306 -22.68 -20.45 -1.11
C TYR A 306 -22.19 -21.04 0.21
N VAL A 307 -22.49 -22.29 0.47
CA VAL A 307 -22.12 -22.97 1.72
C VAL A 307 -21.11 -24.06 1.42
N LYS A 308 -19.96 -23.99 2.05
CA LYS A 308 -18.88 -24.97 1.92
C LYS A 308 -18.56 -25.56 3.30
N THR A 309 -18.51 -26.89 3.37
CA THR A 309 -18.03 -27.60 4.55
C THR A 309 -16.62 -28.07 4.31
N LEU A 310 -15.66 -27.56 5.06
CA LEU A 310 -14.27 -27.99 5.03
C LEU A 310 -14.05 -29.10 6.05
N LYS A 311 -13.11 -30.02 5.77
CA LYS A 311 -12.77 -31.16 6.65
C LYS A 311 -14.00 -31.99 7.05
N ALA A 312 -14.96 -32.14 6.13
CA ALA A 312 -16.21 -32.86 6.38
C ALA A 312 -15.98 -34.27 6.98
N GLY A 313 -16.74 -34.59 8.04
CA GLY A 313 -16.63 -35.88 8.73
C GLY A 313 -15.45 -36.02 9.70
N THR A 314 -14.72 -34.96 9.99
CA THR A 314 -13.65 -34.90 10.99
C THR A 314 -14.07 -34.13 12.23
N ASN A 315 -13.28 -34.20 13.33
CA ASN A 315 -13.52 -33.37 14.51
C ASN A 315 -13.26 -31.87 14.28
N ASP A 316 -12.61 -31.53 13.17
CA ASP A 316 -12.28 -30.17 12.76
C ASP A 316 -13.18 -29.70 11.59
N GLU A 317 -14.38 -30.25 11.50
CA GLU A 317 -15.37 -29.87 10.47
C GLU A 317 -15.81 -28.43 10.68
N GLU A 318 -15.70 -27.61 9.62
CA GLU A 318 -16.07 -26.21 9.60
C GLU A 318 -17.01 -25.91 8.43
N THR A 319 -18.09 -25.20 8.70
CA THR A 319 -19.01 -24.73 7.65
C THR A 319 -18.81 -23.23 7.42
N HIS A 320 -18.50 -22.89 6.19
CA HIS A 320 -18.25 -21.53 5.74
C HIS A 320 -19.37 -21.05 4.82
N TYR A 321 -19.71 -19.79 4.92
CA TYR A 321 -20.72 -19.12 4.11
C TYR A 321 -20.04 -18.05 3.28
N PHE A 322 -20.26 -18.09 1.98
CA PHE A 322 -19.70 -17.13 1.03
C PHE A 322 -20.86 -16.31 0.45
N ASP A 323 -20.97 -15.07 0.87
CA ASP A 323 -22.03 -14.14 0.46
C ASP A 323 -21.52 -13.06 -0.52
N GLY A 324 -22.35 -12.10 -0.84
CA GLY A 324 -22.00 -11.03 -1.76
C GLY A 324 -20.90 -10.11 -1.25
N VAL A 325 -20.72 -9.97 0.06
CA VAL A 325 -19.61 -9.20 0.66
C VAL A 325 -18.31 -9.96 0.43
N ALA A 326 -18.29 -11.26 0.75
CA ALA A 326 -17.16 -12.14 0.51
C ALA A 326 -16.77 -12.17 -0.99
N PHE A 327 -17.76 -12.24 -1.87
CA PHE A 327 -17.56 -12.20 -3.32
C PHE A 327 -16.81 -10.93 -3.78
N LEU A 328 -17.28 -9.75 -3.39
CA LEU A 328 -16.62 -8.50 -3.79
C LEU A 328 -15.20 -8.37 -3.23
N HIS A 329 -15.00 -8.76 -1.97
CA HIS A 329 -13.69 -8.72 -1.36
C HIS A 329 -12.72 -9.68 -2.06
N THR A 330 -13.15 -10.91 -2.33
CA THR A 330 -12.31 -11.91 -2.99
C THR A 330 -11.98 -11.52 -4.43
N LEU A 331 -12.92 -10.92 -5.15
CA LEU A 331 -12.64 -10.32 -6.46
C LEU A 331 -11.51 -9.27 -6.36
N TYR A 332 -11.54 -8.44 -5.34
CA TYR A 332 -10.51 -7.42 -5.13
C TYR A 332 -9.10 -8.04 -5.00
N ILE A 333 -8.98 -9.13 -4.23
CA ILE A 333 -7.69 -9.81 -4.02
C ILE A 333 -7.27 -10.64 -5.26
N THR A 334 -8.22 -11.34 -5.88
CA THR A 334 -7.93 -12.39 -6.88
C THR A 334 -7.86 -11.85 -8.31
N LEU A 335 -8.67 -10.83 -8.62
CA LEU A 335 -8.81 -10.29 -9.97
C LEU A 335 -7.48 -9.88 -10.61
N PRO A 336 -6.49 -9.30 -9.90
CA PRO A 336 -5.21 -8.96 -10.50
C PRO A 336 -4.48 -10.09 -11.21
N SER A 337 -4.77 -11.34 -10.83
CA SER A 337 -4.11 -12.54 -11.37
C SER A 337 -5.02 -13.46 -12.16
N MET A 338 -6.35 -13.25 -12.13
CA MET A 338 -7.33 -14.18 -12.71
C MET A 338 -8.48 -13.46 -13.44
N TYR A 339 -8.23 -12.27 -13.99
CA TYR A 339 -9.28 -11.45 -14.63
C TYR A 339 -9.93 -12.14 -15.84
N GLU A 340 -9.25 -13.05 -16.51
CA GLU A 340 -9.76 -13.81 -17.66
C GLU A 340 -10.92 -14.75 -17.29
N ASP A 341 -11.01 -15.19 -16.03
CA ASP A 341 -12.10 -16.04 -15.53
C ASP A 341 -13.34 -15.24 -15.12
N LEU A 342 -13.22 -13.93 -14.92
CA LEU A 342 -14.29 -13.10 -14.38
C LEU A 342 -15.63 -13.22 -15.12
N PRO A 343 -15.69 -13.23 -16.48
CA PRO A 343 -16.95 -13.35 -17.19
C PRO A 343 -17.69 -14.66 -16.88
N ARG A 344 -16.96 -15.80 -16.86
CA ARG A 344 -17.50 -17.12 -16.53
C ARG A 344 -18.02 -17.16 -15.09
N VAL A 345 -17.19 -16.81 -14.12
CA VAL A 345 -17.54 -16.83 -12.68
C VAL A 345 -18.78 -15.98 -12.40
N VAL A 346 -18.81 -14.76 -12.95
CA VAL A 346 -19.96 -13.86 -12.74
C VAL A 346 -21.24 -14.41 -13.37
N SER A 347 -21.16 -15.05 -14.55
CA SER A 347 -22.31 -15.65 -15.22
C SER A 347 -22.87 -16.82 -14.42
N GLU A 348 -22.01 -17.77 -14.05
CA GLU A 348 -22.40 -18.96 -13.27
C GLU A 348 -23.02 -18.59 -11.92
N VAL A 349 -22.42 -17.63 -11.19
CA VAL A 349 -22.96 -17.15 -9.91
C VAL A 349 -24.35 -16.52 -10.06
N GLN A 350 -24.60 -15.77 -11.14
CA GLN A 350 -25.93 -15.21 -11.40
C GLN A 350 -27.00 -16.28 -11.62
N GLU A 351 -26.62 -17.44 -12.17
CA GLU A 351 -27.49 -18.60 -12.42
C GLU A 351 -27.63 -19.49 -11.19
N GLY A 352 -26.88 -19.22 -10.12
CA GLY A 352 -26.88 -20.01 -8.88
C GLY A 352 -25.97 -21.24 -8.98
N ASP A 353 -25.11 -21.30 -9.96
CA ASP A 353 -24.02 -22.28 -10.04
C ASP A 353 -22.77 -21.69 -9.37
N TYR A 354 -22.39 -22.31 -8.25
CA TYR A 354 -21.27 -21.84 -7.42
C TYR A 354 -20.01 -22.72 -7.55
N GLY A 355 -19.99 -23.67 -8.49
CA GLY A 355 -18.85 -24.57 -8.69
C GLY A 355 -17.54 -23.85 -9.00
N SER A 356 -17.61 -22.78 -9.81
CA SER A 356 -16.44 -21.95 -10.14
C SER A 356 -15.86 -21.19 -8.96
N LEU A 357 -16.63 -20.97 -7.89
CA LEU A 357 -16.12 -20.24 -6.71
C LEU A 357 -15.02 -21.04 -6.00
N ASP A 358 -15.11 -22.37 -5.95
CA ASP A 358 -14.08 -23.21 -5.35
C ASP A 358 -12.75 -23.10 -6.10
N GLU A 359 -12.80 -23.13 -7.43
CA GLU A 359 -11.63 -23.02 -8.29
C GLU A 359 -11.04 -21.61 -8.25
N PHE A 360 -11.88 -20.59 -8.50
CA PHE A 360 -11.46 -19.20 -8.64
C PHE A 360 -10.89 -18.63 -7.34
N PHE A 361 -11.49 -18.95 -6.22
CA PHE A 361 -11.08 -18.43 -4.92
C PHE A 361 -10.21 -19.40 -4.13
N ARG A 362 -9.94 -20.59 -4.63
CA ARG A 362 -9.12 -21.60 -3.95
C ARG A 362 -9.55 -21.85 -2.51
N ILE A 363 -10.86 -21.98 -2.29
CA ILE A 363 -11.45 -22.10 -0.95
C ILE A 363 -10.85 -23.26 -0.16
N ASP A 364 -10.52 -24.36 -0.83
CA ASP A 364 -9.94 -25.57 -0.20
C ASP A 364 -8.46 -25.41 0.24
N THR A 365 -7.77 -24.37 -0.22
CA THR A 365 -6.34 -24.14 0.08
C THR A 365 -6.10 -23.08 1.15
N PHE A 366 -7.18 -22.52 1.67
CA PHE A 366 -7.11 -21.45 2.66
C PHE A 366 -6.46 -21.92 3.97
N LYS A 367 -5.49 -21.17 4.48
CA LYS A 367 -4.86 -21.38 5.78
C LYS A 367 -5.07 -20.17 6.67
N PRO A 368 -5.50 -20.37 7.93
CA PRO A 368 -5.58 -19.28 8.89
C PRO A 368 -4.24 -18.56 9.05
N GLU A 369 -4.28 -17.26 9.27
CA GLU A 369 -3.07 -16.42 9.43
C GLU A 369 -2.17 -16.86 10.61
N THR A 370 -2.73 -17.53 11.61
CA THR A 370 -1.94 -18.12 12.72
C THR A 370 -0.84 -19.05 12.23
N GLU A 371 -0.95 -19.58 11.01
CA GLU A 371 0.03 -20.42 10.34
C GLU A 371 0.88 -19.66 9.32
N ALA A 372 0.56 -18.40 9.00
CA ALA A 372 1.32 -17.56 8.08
C ALA A 372 2.29 -16.64 8.83
N PRO A 373 3.57 -17.02 9.03
CA PRO A 373 4.54 -16.21 9.77
C PRO A 373 4.91 -14.91 9.02
N SER A 374 4.33 -14.65 7.86
CA SER A 374 4.71 -13.57 6.96
C SER A 374 3.87 -12.30 7.09
N TYR A 375 2.82 -12.29 7.94
CA TYR A 375 1.91 -11.15 8.03
C TYR A 375 1.65 -10.72 9.49
N ALA A 376 1.70 -9.41 9.77
CA ALA A 376 1.49 -8.84 11.09
C ALA A 376 0.25 -7.93 11.12
N LEU A 377 -0.90 -8.47 11.55
CA LEU A 377 -2.18 -7.73 11.56
C LEU A 377 -2.23 -6.60 12.58
N GLY A 378 -1.56 -6.74 13.72
CA GLY A 378 -1.44 -5.63 14.68
C GLY A 378 -0.68 -4.46 14.08
N TYR A 379 0.40 -4.72 13.33
CA TYR A 379 1.10 -3.70 12.56
C TYR A 379 0.20 -3.12 11.46
N PHE A 380 -0.53 -3.96 10.72
CA PHE A 380 -1.49 -3.50 9.71
C PHE A 380 -2.45 -2.46 10.26
N LEU A 381 -3.11 -2.76 11.39
CA LEU A 381 -4.02 -1.83 12.05
C LEU A 381 -3.32 -0.57 12.54
N ALA A 382 -2.17 -0.72 13.20
CA ALA A 382 -1.41 0.41 13.74
C ALA A 382 -0.99 1.36 12.61
N ASN A 383 -0.29 0.85 11.59
CA ASN A 383 0.20 1.67 10.48
C ASN A 383 -0.95 2.37 9.75
N THR A 384 -1.96 1.61 9.32
CA THR A 384 -3.09 2.17 8.57
C THR A 384 -3.85 3.24 9.36
N CYS A 385 -4.19 2.93 10.62
CA CYS A 385 -5.02 3.82 11.40
C CYS A 385 -4.26 5.03 11.94
N ASN A 386 -2.98 4.89 12.25
CA ASN A 386 -2.15 6.00 12.69
C ASN A 386 -1.86 6.97 11.54
N ASP A 387 -1.58 6.45 10.33
CA ASP A 387 -1.32 7.29 9.15
C ASP A 387 -2.53 8.13 8.72
N MET A 388 -3.74 7.72 9.09
CA MET A 388 -4.94 8.54 8.86
C MET A 388 -4.96 9.81 9.70
N GLY A 389 -4.36 9.80 10.88
CA GLY A 389 -4.33 10.96 11.78
C GLY A 389 -5.71 11.59 11.95
N ALA A 390 -5.81 12.90 11.71
CA ALA A 390 -7.06 13.67 11.82
C ALA A 390 -8.13 13.27 10.77
N ASN A 391 -7.79 12.51 9.74
CA ASN A 391 -8.71 12.06 8.68
C ASN A 391 -9.44 10.75 9.03
N ARG A 392 -9.19 10.21 10.20
CA ARG A 392 -9.85 9.02 10.69
C ARG A 392 -11.36 9.24 10.83
N PRO A 393 -12.20 8.32 10.33
CA PRO A 393 -13.65 8.43 10.49
C PRO A 393 -14.03 8.28 11.96
N THR A 394 -15.11 8.93 12.36
CA THR A 394 -15.73 8.67 13.66
C THR A 394 -16.52 7.35 13.62
N LYS A 395 -16.86 6.79 14.80
CA LYS A 395 -17.75 5.61 14.89
C LYS A 395 -19.12 5.85 14.23
N ALA A 396 -19.62 7.09 14.27
CA ALA A 396 -20.86 7.46 13.60
C ALA A 396 -20.71 7.46 12.07
N ASP A 397 -19.61 8.01 11.56
CA ASP A 397 -19.32 8.03 10.12
C ASP A 397 -19.16 6.61 9.57
N SER A 398 -18.43 5.74 10.28
CA SER A 398 -18.25 4.34 9.90
C SER A 398 -19.56 3.57 9.85
N ARG A 399 -20.45 3.75 10.83
CA ARG A 399 -21.77 3.14 10.82
C ARG A 399 -22.61 3.63 9.65
N ALA A 400 -22.69 4.94 9.43
CA ALA A 400 -23.45 5.53 8.33
C ALA A 400 -22.90 5.09 6.96
N MET A 401 -21.58 4.89 6.85
CA MET A 401 -20.94 4.38 5.65
C MET A 401 -21.37 2.95 5.36
N LEU A 402 -21.31 2.05 6.34
CA LEU A 402 -21.69 0.64 6.19
C LEU A 402 -23.21 0.43 6.02
N GLU A 403 -24.04 1.29 6.61
CA GLU A 403 -25.49 1.27 6.35
C GLU A 403 -25.81 1.62 4.89
N ARG A 404 -25.08 2.58 4.32
CA ARG A 404 -25.26 3.00 2.92
C ARG A 404 -24.69 2.00 1.92
N GLU A 405 -23.54 1.41 2.24
CA GLU A 405 -22.83 0.47 1.36
C GLU A 405 -22.28 -0.70 2.20
N PRO A 406 -23.11 -1.73 2.46
CA PRO A 406 -22.71 -2.89 3.27
C PRO A 406 -21.49 -3.65 2.73
N ALA A 407 -21.25 -3.59 1.42
CA ALA A 407 -20.11 -4.24 0.80
C ALA A 407 -18.76 -3.68 1.26
N LEU A 408 -18.73 -2.45 1.82
CA LEU A 408 -17.52 -1.89 2.44
C LEU A 408 -17.05 -2.67 3.67
N LEU A 409 -17.86 -3.55 4.23
CA LEU A 409 -17.43 -4.47 5.28
C LEU A 409 -16.23 -5.32 4.87
N GLY A 410 -16.19 -5.73 3.59
CA GLY A 410 -15.06 -6.44 3.02
C GLY A 410 -13.82 -5.59 2.75
N PHE A 411 -13.93 -4.25 2.90
CA PHE A 411 -12.83 -3.30 2.77
C PHE A 411 -12.64 -2.61 4.12
N GLU A 412 -11.93 -3.26 5.03
CA GLU A 412 -11.83 -2.85 6.44
C GLU A 412 -11.30 -1.43 6.63
N GLN A 413 -10.52 -0.95 5.72
CA GLN A 413 -10.00 0.41 5.71
C GLN A 413 -11.01 1.34 5.00
N PRO A 414 -11.32 2.48 5.54
CA PRO A 414 -10.84 3.13 6.78
C PRO A 414 -11.73 2.88 8.00
N TRP A 415 -12.88 2.22 7.84
CA TRP A 415 -13.95 2.23 8.84
C TRP A 415 -13.55 1.58 10.17
N VAL A 416 -12.70 0.55 10.15
CA VAL A 416 -12.21 -0.11 11.38
C VAL A 416 -11.42 0.82 12.27
N CYS A 417 -10.74 1.81 11.69
CA CYS A 417 -9.91 2.75 12.43
C CYS A 417 -10.69 3.61 13.43
N ALA A 418 -12.03 3.72 13.25
CA ALA A 418 -12.90 4.37 14.23
C ALA A 418 -12.86 3.71 15.62
N TRP A 419 -12.41 2.47 15.71
CA TRP A 419 -12.29 1.71 16.97
C TRP A 419 -10.84 1.52 17.41
N TRP A 420 -9.86 2.02 16.67
CA TRP A 420 -8.47 2.04 17.07
C TRP A 420 -8.25 3.07 18.19
N GLY A 421 -7.48 2.73 19.22
CA GLY A 421 -7.44 3.47 20.48
C GLY A 421 -6.58 4.74 20.50
N THR A 422 -5.75 4.99 19.47
CA THR A 422 -4.89 6.18 19.38
C THR A 422 -5.10 6.92 18.07
N ASP A 423 -4.88 8.24 18.08
CA ASP A 423 -4.92 9.06 16.86
C ASP A 423 -3.59 9.02 16.08
N GLY A 424 -2.61 8.24 16.56
CA GLY A 424 -1.27 8.20 15.99
C GLY A 424 -0.45 9.46 16.31
N ALA A 425 0.86 9.30 16.30
CA ALA A 425 1.81 10.40 16.47
C ALA A 425 2.37 10.86 15.12
N VAL A 426 1.50 11.13 14.15
CA VAL A 426 1.92 11.59 12.83
C VAL A 426 1.84 13.11 12.74
N PRO A 427 2.87 13.79 12.21
CA PRO A 427 2.81 15.20 11.90
C PRO A 427 1.65 15.53 10.95
N LYS A 428 1.06 16.71 11.10
CA LYS A 428 -0.05 17.15 10.23
C LYS A 428 0.34 17.16 8.75
N GLU A 429 1.59 17.38 8.48
CA GLU A 429 2.18 17.41 7.14
C GLU A 429 2.05 16.07 6.43
N ASN A 430 1.99 14.95 7.16
CA ASN A 430 1.84 13.62 6.57
C ASN A 430 0.62 13.50 5.67
N SER A 431 -0.46 14.19 6.00
CA SER A 431 -1.69 14.18 5.21
C SER A 431 -1.77 15.32 4.18
N GLN A 432 -0.75 16.15 4.08
CA GLN A 432 -0.69 17.24 3.12
C GLN A 432 0.05 16.81 1.84
N ARG A 433 -0.33 17.41 0.74
CA ARG A 433 0.44 17.33 -0.50
C ARG A 433 1.83 17.95 -0.29
N PHE A 434 2.85 17.38 -0.90
CA PHE A 434 4.17 17.99 -0.98
C PHE A 434 4.68 17.95 -2.43
N GLU A 435 5.48 18.93 -2.79
CA GLU A 435 6.09 19.06 -4.09
C GLU A 435 7.55 18.59 -4.00
N SER A 436 8.02 17.92 -5.06
CA SER A 436 9.41 17.45 -5.14
C SER A 436 9.88 17.43 -6.60
N ASP A 437 11.13 17.75 -6.80
CA ASP A 437 11.85 17.63 -8.06
C ASP A 437 12.59 16.28 -8.19
N THR A 438 12.52 15.43 -7.17
CA THR A 438 13.08 14.08 -7.21
C THR A 438 12.53 13.31 -8.42
N PRO A 439 13.37 12.73 -9.29
CA PRO A 439 12.90 11.92 -10.40
C PRO A 439 12.11 10.70 -9.91
N VAL A 440 10.94 10.48 -10.47
CA VAL A 440 10.03 9.36 -10.11
C VAL A 440 9.64 8.58 -11.35
N LEU A 441 9.69 7.26 -11.28
CA LEU A 441 9.02 6.35 -12.21
C LEU A 441 7.86 5.67 -11.48
N SER A 442 6.62 5.90 -11.94
CA SER A 442 5.42 5.28 -11.39
C SER A 442 4.83 4.29 -12.39
N ILE A 443 4.81 2.99 -12.04
CA ILE A 443 4.34 1.91 -12.89
C ILE A 443 3.04 1.33 -12.33
N HIS A 444 2.03 1.17 -13.20
CA HIS A 444 0.71 0.67 -12.84
C HIS A 444 0.26 -0.44 -13.78
N GLY A 445 -0.53 -1.38 -13.28
CA GLY A 445 -1.21 -2.36 -14.10
C GLY A 445 -2.55 -1.85 -14.62
N GLN A 446 -2.87 -2.16 -15.89
CA GLN A 446 -4.17 -1.81 -16.47
C GLN A 446 -5.34 -2.45 -15.74
N MET A 447 -5.16 -3.70 -15.26
CA MET A 447 -6.17 -4.48 -14.56
C MET A 447 -6.12 -4.30 -13.03
N ASP A 448 -5.32 -3.36 -12.54
CA ASP A 448 -5.18 -3.10 -11.12
C ASP A 448 -6.48 -2.49 -10.54
N PRO A 449 -7.22 -3.21 -9.68
CA PRO A 449 -8.44 -2.68 -9.07
C PRO A 449 -8.16 -1.74 -7.90
N CYS A 450 -6.95 -1.81 -7.32
CA CYS A 450 -6.50 -1.01 -6.19
C CYS A 450 -5.94 0.34 -6.64
N CYS A 451 -4.80 0.27 -7.28
CA CYS A 451 -3.85 1.37 -7.40
C CYS A 451 -3.47 1.59 -8.87
N GLY A 452 -4.48 1.58 -9.74
CA GLY A 452 -4.29 1.77 -11.19
C GLY A 452 -3.77 3.17 -11.55
N ILE A 453 -3.68 3.44 -12.84
CA ILE A 453 -3.03 4.62 -13.43
C ILE A 453 -3.47 5.97 -12.81
N ARG A 454 -4.70 6.09 -12.32
CA ARG A 454 -5.19 7.32 -11.68
C ARG A 454 -4.39 7.73 -10.45
N TRP A 455 -3.82 6.76 -9.73
CA TRP A 455 -2.95 7.05 -8.58
C TRP A 455 -1.65 7.70 -9.04
N GLY A 456 -1.02 7.18 -10.10
CA GLY A 456 0.16 7.79 -10.70
C GLY A 456 -0.11 9.18 -11.28
N GLN A 457 -1.26 9.37 -11.95
CA GLN A 457 -1.67 10.67 -12.45
C GLN A 457 -1.87 11.69 -11.33
N HIS A 458 -2.39 11.26 -10.18
CA HIS A 458 -2.51 12.13 -9.02
C HIS A 458 -1.14 12.50 -8.41
N LEU A 459 -0.19 11.55 -8.38
CA LEU A 459 1.20 11.87 -8.00
C LEU A 459 1.84 12.89 -8.95
N ALA A 460 1.54 12.82 -10.24
CA ALA A 460 2.06 13.76 -11.24
C ALA A 460 1.63 15.22 -11.00
N GLU A 461 0.61 15.44 -10.18
CA GLU A 461 0.28 16.79 -9.73
C GLU A 461 1.26 17.35 -8.68
N SER A 462 2.11 16.50 -8.08
CA SER A 462 3.02 16.84 -6.96
C SER A 462 4.49 16.74 -7.34
N PHE A 463 4.81 15.94 -8.36
CA PHE A 463 6.19 15.67 -8.77
C PHE A 463 6.45 16.23 -10.16
N GLU A 464 7.38 17.19 -10.25
CA GLU A 464 7.74 17.81 -11.54
C GLU A 464 8.39 16.80 -12.49
N ASN A 465 9.24 15.91 -11.97
CA ASN A 465 10.05 14.97 -12.75
C ASN A 465 9.51 13.53 -12.65
N ILE A 466 8.20 13.33 -12.88
CA ILE A 466 7.58 12.00 -12.82
C ILE A 466 7.27 11.45 -14.20
N GLN A 467 7.55 10.18 -14.40
CA GLN A 467 7.12 9.39 -15.54
C GLN A 467 6.10 8.35 -15.08
N VAL A 468 4.89 8.38 -15.63
CA VAL A 468 3.78 7.49 -15.25
C VAL A 468 3.48 6.54 -16.40
N VAL A 469 3.56 5.24 -16.14
CA VAL A 469 3.41 4.17 -17.13
C VAL A 469 2.32 3.19 -16.71
N GLU A 470 1.44 2.82 -17.66
CA GLU A 470 0.46 1.74 -17.49
C GLU A 470 0.86 0.54 -18.35
N LEU A 471 1.02 -0.62 -17.73
CA LEU A 471 1.29 -1.89 -18.39
C LEU A 471 -0.02 -2.61 -18.74
N GLN A 472 -0.25 -2.86 -20.03
CA GLN A 472 -1.44 -3.55 -20.50
C GLN A 472 -1.48 -5.01 -20.03
N GLY A 473 -2.68 -5.49 -19.67
CA GLY A 473 -2.91 -6.87 -19.26
C GLY A 473 -2.28 -7.26 -17.92
N HIS A 474 -1.74 -6.31 -17.15
CA HIS A 474 -1.17 -6.58 -15.84
C HIS A 474 -2.10 -6.11 -14.71
N GLY A 475 -2.12 -6.87 -13.61
CA GLY A 475 -2.85 -6.55 -12.40
C GLY A 475 -2.05 -5.67 -11.43
N HIS A 476 -2.35 -5.83 -10.14
CA HIS A 476 -1.69 -5.08 -9.05
C HIS A 476 -0.20 -5.42 -8.97
N THR A 477 0.63 -4.39 -8.77
CA THR A 477 2.10 -4.51 -8.68
C THR A 477 2.70 -5.36 -9.82
N PRO A 478 2.58 -4.93 -11.08
CA PRO A 478 2.91 -5.73 -12.24
C PRO A 478 4.38 -6.17 -12.25
N ASP A 479 4.59 -7.49 -12.21
CA ASP A 479 5.90 -8.13 -12.37
C ASP A 479 6.04 -8.57 -13.83
N SER A 480 6.94 -7.92 -14.57
CA SER A 480 7.14 -8.20 -15.99
C SER A 480 8.55 -7.85 -16.43
N GLU A 481 9.03 -8.50 -17.47
CA GLU A 481 10.31 -8.17 -18.09
C GLU A 481 10.33 -6.70 -18.60
N CYS A 482 9.19 -6.24 -19.11
CA CYS A 482 8.99 -4.86 -19.53
C CYS A 482 9.16 -3.88 -18.35
N GLY A 483 8.50 -4.13 -17.22
CA GLY A 483 8.64 -3.33 -16.01
C GLY A 483 10.07 -3.34 -15.48
N THR A 484 10.68 -4.52 -15.38
CA THR A 484 12.08 -4.67 -14.96
C THR A 484 13.04 -3.86 -15.86
N THR A 485 12.87 -3.93 -17.18
CA THR A 485 13.72 -3.18 -18.13
C THR A 485 13.59 -1.68 -17.95
N MET A 486 12.36 -1.18 -17.79
CA MET A 486 12.10 0.24 -17.53
C MET A 486 12.71 0.68 -16.21
N MET A 487 12.53 -0.08 -15.11
CA MET A 487 13.11 0.23 -13.80
C MET A 487 14.64 0.28 -13.86
N GLN A 488 15.29 -0.69 -14.51
CA GLN A 488 16.74 -0.70 -14.68
C GLN A 488 17.24 0.49 -15.51
N GLY A 489 16.52 0.83 -16.58
CA GLY A 489 16.81 2.01 -17.42
C GLY A 489 16.73 3.30 -16.64
N PHE A 490 15.62 3.51 -15.95
CA PHE A 490 15.37 4.66 -15.08
C PHE A 490 16.41 4.78 -13.96
N LEU A 491 16.67 3.71 -13.23
CA LEU A 491 17.67 3.72 -12.16
C LEU A 491 19.09 4.01 -12.67
N ARG A 492 19.39 3.73 -13.94
CA ARG A 492 20.67 4.09 -14.58
C ARG A 492 20.75 5.59 -14.81
N ASP A 493 19.74 6.17 -15.44
CA ASP A 493 19.62 7.61 -15.71
C ASP A 493 18.19 8.08 -15.41
N PRO A 494 17.90 8.57 -14.19
CA PRO A 494 16.57 8.96 -13.78
C PRO A 494 16.00 10.19 -14.51
N ASN A 495 16.88 10.97 -15.17
CA ASN A 495 16.47 12.17 -15.91
C ASN A 495 16.16 11.87 -17.39
N ALA A 496 16.53 10.68 -17.88
CA ALA A 496 16.19 10.26 -19.24
C ALA A 496 14.75 9.71 -19.31
N PRO A 497 14.06 9.91 -20.44
CA PRO A 497 12.79 9.20 -20.68
C PRO A 497 12.99 7.69 -20.66
N VAL A 498 12.09 6.96 -19.99
CA VAL A 498 12.11 5.49 -20.02
C VAL A 498 11.63 4.99 -21.38
N ASP A 499 12.25 3.90 -21.87
CA ASP A 499 11.74 3.19 -23.03
C ASP A 499 10.54 2.34 -22.61
N ASP A 500 9.34 2.85 -22.88
CA ASP A 500 8.07 2.21 -22.59
C ASP A 500 7.45 1.52 -23.82
N SER A 501 8.22 1.29 -24.86
CA SER A 501 7.76 0.69 -26.13
C SER A 501 7.13 -0.70 -25.93
N CYS A 502 7.59 -1.44 -24.90
CA CYS A 502 7.08 -2.76 -24.52
C CYS A 502 5.77 -2.76 -23.74
N LYS A 503 5.25 -1.61 -23.29
CA LYS A 503 4.06 -1.54 -22.40
C LYS A 503 2.79 -2.14 -22.99
N LYS A 504 2.71 -2.30 -24.30
CA LYS A 504 1.58 -2.89 -25.05
C LYS A 504 1.82 -4.32 -25.49
N ASN A 505 2.98 -4.90 -25.16
CA ASN A 505 3.38 -6.22 -25.68
C ASN A 505 2.77 -7.40 -24.91
N ASN A 506 2.02 -7.14 -23.83
CA ASN A 506 1.30 -8.19 -23.15
C ASN A 506 -0.12 -8.26 -23.75
N PRO A 507 -0.40 -9.18 -24.68
CA PRO A 507 -1.77 -9.41 -25.13
C PRO A 507 -2.57 -9.84 -23.90
N LEU A 508 -3.77 -9.29 -23.76
CA LEU A 508 -4.73 -9.82 -22.80
C LEU A 508 -4.87 -11.32 -23.05
N GLU A 509 -4.73 -12.10 -22.00
CA GLU A 509 -4.91 -13.55 -22.09
C GLU A 509 -6.30 -13.90 -22.65
N ALA A 510 -6.43 -15.06 -23.25
CA ALA A 510 -7.70 -15.50 -23.82
C ALA A 510 -8.75 -15.61 -22.70
N TRP A 511 -9.90 -14.97 -22.90
CA TRP A 511 -11.01 -15.03 -21.96
C TRP A 511 -11.48 -16.47 -21.76
N LYS A 512 -11.65 -16.88 -20.52
CA LYS A 512 -12.30 -18.13 -20.13
C LYS A 512 -13.80 -17.86 -19.95
N LEU A 513 -14.63 -18.57 -20.73
CA LEU A 513 -16.05 -18.29 -20.88
C LEU A 513 -16.89 -19.54 -20.62
#